data_ce1cf9ef4cc6c30c4c4f50c93f787edf
#
_entry.id   ce1cf9ef4cc6c30c4c4f50c93f787edf
#
_cell.length_a   1.000
_cell.length_b   1.000
_cell.length_c   1.000
_cell.angle_alpha   90.00
_cell.angle_beta   90.00
_cell.angle_gamma   90.00
#
_symmetry.space_group_name_H-M   'P 1'
#
loop_
_entity.id
_entity.type
_entity.pdbx_description
1 polymer ?
#
loop_
_entity_poly.entity_id
_entity_poly.type
_entity_poly.pdbx_seq_one_letter_code
_entity_poly.pdbx_strand_id
1 'polypeptide(L)'
;MPFREPILAFGAGGLFGRYVAAELVARGAKVRGVVHHADGEAVARASGVDDVVSADLRDVAALREALAGMGGVFYIPPKFLPDEEEVGVQFVRLAAEAGVQRFVLSGVMHPFLTDMHNHRAKLPVQEALIKSGLTYTILQPTNLMQSTGAFFWHKVLATGEYVEPWAQDKKLSYVDYRDVAEVAAKALTEDGLENGVYELSAAGVISREDIAAMMSEGLGRTITPRTQPVDAWNAENMPPDQALRAAFTDIDTFYSRYGFPGGNDLVLRTILGRQPRTMDSYIAELVASSTHGA
;
A
#
# COMPACT_ATOMS: atom_id res chain seq x y z
N MET A 1 -17.20 -22.71 1.54
CA MET A 1 -16.61 -23.11 0.24
C MET A 1 -15.68 -22.00 -0.23
N PRO A 2 -14.59 -22.27 -0.95
CA PRO A 2 -13.74 -21.20 -1.43
C PRO A 2 -14.55 -20.25 -2.33
N PHE A 3 -14.35 -18.95 -2.15
CA PHE A 3 -14.97 -17.92 -2.97
C PHE A 3 -14.45 -18.02 -4.41
N ARG A 4 -15.33 -18.06 -5.40
CA ARG A 4 -14.96 -18.30 -6.82
C ARG A 4 -15.48 -17.25 -7.80
N GLU A 5 -16.18 -16.24 -7.27
CA GLU A 5 -16.67 -15.15 -8.12
C GLU A 5 -15.50 -14.31 -8.65
N PRO A 6 -15.65 -13.64 -9.80
CA PRO A 6 -14.63 -12.77 -10.33
C PRO A 6 -14.33 -11.60 -9.36
N ILE A 7 -13.07 -11.21 -9.29
CA ILE A 7 -12.56 -10.20 -8.36
C ILE A 7 -12.04 -9.00 -9.15
N LEU A 8 -12.54 -7.81 -8.83
CA LEU A 8 -11.99 -6.56 -9.31
C LEU A 8 -10.83 -6.14 -8.41
N ALA A 9 -9.64 -5.97 -9.00
CA ALA A 9 -8.46 -5.46 -8.32
C ALA A 9 -8.21 -4.00 -8.76
N PHE A 10 -8.65 -3.03 -7.92
CA PHE A 10 -8.41 -1.62 -8.20
C PHE A 10 -6.96 -1.25 -7.92
N GLY A 11 -6.30 -0.55 -8.87
CA GLY A 11 -4.89 -0.20 -8.77
C GLY A 11 -3.93 -1.32 -9.17
N ALA A 12 -4.39 -2.30 -9.97
CA ALA A 12 -3.60 -3.46 -10.40
C ALA A 12 -2.29 -3.10 -11.16
N GLY A 13 -2.22 -1.93 -11.80
CA GLY A 13 -1.02 -1.40 -12.44
C GLY A 13 -0.12 -0.57 -11.52
N GLY A 14 -0.52 -0.34 -10.26
CA GLY A 14 0.21 0.48 -9.31
C GLY A 14 1.32 -0.27 -8.58
N LEU A 15 2.17 0.51 -7.88
CA LEU A 15 3.31 -0.02 -7.11
C LEU A 15 2.93 -1.12 -6.12
N PHE A 16 1.75 -1.03 -5.53
CA PHE A 16 1.28 -1.94 -4.49
C PHE A 16 0.20 -2.89 -4.99
N GLY A 17 -0.82 -2.39 -5.68
CA GLY A 17 -1.95 -3.21 -6.15
C GLY A 17 -1.56 -4.37 -7.05
N ARG A 18 -0.44 -4.24 -7.80
CA ARG A 18 0.11 -5.34 -8.62
C ARG A 18 0.45 -6.60 -7.81
N TYR A 19 0.89 -6.46 -6.56
CA TYR A 19 1.17 -7.62 -5.71
C TYR A 19 -0.10 -8.36 -5.33
N VAL A 20 -1.18 -7.63 -5.06
CA VAL A 20 -2.49 -8.25 -4.76
C VAL A 20 -3.05 -8.94 -6.00
N ALA A 21 -2.96 -8.28 -7.16
CA ALA A 21 -3.41 -8.86 -8.42
C ALA A 21 -2.65 -10.17 -8.73
N ALA A 22 -1.31 -10.17 -8.60
CA ALA A 22 -0.48 -11.36 -8.79
C ALA A 22 -0.84 -12.48 -7.80
N GLU A 23 -1.04 -12.15 -6.53
CA GLU A 23 -1.39 -13.16 -5.51
C GLU A 23 -2.78 -13.76 -5.73
N LEU A 24 -3.75 -12.96 -6.17
CA LEU A 24 -5.08 -13.45 -6.56
C LEU A 24 -5.01 -14.40 -7.76
N VAL A 25 -4.24 -14.05 -8.80
CA VAL A 25 -4.02 -14.90 -9.97
C VAL A 25 -3.33 -16.21 -9.57
N ALA A 26 -2.29 -16.15 -8.72
CA ALA A 26 -1.59 -17.33 -8.22
C ALA A 26 -2.51 -18.28 -7.45
N ARG A 27 -3.60 -17.78 -6.83
CA ARG A 27 -4.65 -18.56 -6.15
C ARG A 27 -5.74 -19.06 -7.11
N GLY A 28 -5.60 -18.79 -8.41
CA GLY A 28 -6.56 -19.22 -9.43
C GLY A 28 -7.84 -18.38 -9.49
N ALA A 29 -7.86 -17.19 -8.89
CA ALA A 29 -8.98 -16.28 -8.99
C ALA A 29 -9.07 -15.68 -10.40
N LYS A 30 -10.29 -15.44 -10.88
CA LYS A 30 -10.52 -14.62 -12.09
C LYS A 30 -10.42 -13.15 -11.68
N VAL A 31 -9.43 -12.44 -12.23
CA VAL A 31 -9.14 -11.06 -11.84
C VAL A 31 -9.41 -10.10 -12.98
N ARG A 32 -10.23 -9.07 -12.72
CA ARG A 32 -10.30 -7.85 -13.53
C ARG A 32 -9.43 -6.80 -12.88
N GLY A 33 -8.35 -6.40 -13.56
CA GLY A 33 -7.47 -5.32 -13.09
C GLY A 33 -7.98 -3.96 -13.54
N VAL A 34 -8.14 -3.02 -12.60
CA VAL A 34 -8.43 -1.62 -12.95
C VAL A 34 -7.14 -0.82 -12.89
N VAL A 35 -6.86 -0.11 -13.98
CA VAL A 35 -5.72 0.80 -14.12
C VAL A 35 -6.21 2.21 -14.44
N HIS A 36 -5.44 3.23 -14.04
CA HIS A 36 -5.78 4.63 -14.32
C HIS A 36 -5.11 5.14 -15.61
N HIS A 37 -3.92 4.62 -15.96
CA HIS A 37 -3.15 5.03 -17.14
C HIS A 37 -2.72 3.81 -17.96
N ALA A 38 -2.50 4.02 -19.25
CA ALA A 38 -2.09 2.96 -20.19
C ALA A 38 -0.81 2.22 -19.74
N ASP A 39 0.16 2.92 -19.16
CA ASP A 39 1.39 2.30 -18.65
C ASP A 39 1.11 1.27 -17.56
N GLY A 40 0.05 1.45 -16.78
CA GLY A 40 -0.38 0.50 -15.75
C GLY A 40 -0.91 -0.82 -16.33
N GLU A 41 -1.39 -0.84 -17.58
CA GLU A 41 -1.87 -2.06 -18.22
C GLU A 41 -0.75 -3.10 -18.39
N ALA A 42 0.42 -2.67 -18.85
CA ALA A 42 1.57 -3.57 -19.00
C ALA A 42 1.99 -4.18 -17.66
N VAL A 43 1.95 -3.40 -16.59
CA VAL A 43 2.26 -3.87 -15.22
C VAL A 43 1.22 -4.87 -14.73
N ALA A 44 -0.07 -4.59 -14.93
CA ALA A 44 -1.15 -5.50 -14.55
C ALA A 44 -1.07 -6.84 -15.31
N ARG A 45 -0.81 -6.79 -16.63
CA ARG A 45 -0.62 -8.01 -17.45
C ARG A 45 0.62 -8.80 -17.05
N ALA A 46 1.71 -8.12 -16.70
CA ALA A 46 2.92 -8.77 -16.18
C ALA A 46 2.67 -9.48 -14.83
N SER A 47 1.63 -9.06 -14.10
CA SER A 47 1.16 -9.71 -12.86
C SER A 47 0.21 -10.89 -13.13
N GLY A 48 0.01 -11.27 -14.40
CA GLY A 48 -0.84 -12.40 -14.80
C GLY A 48 -2.33 -12.04 -14.99
N VAL A 49 -2.69 -10.74 -14.99
CA VAL A 49 -4.07 -10.30 -15.18
C VAL A 49 -4.38 -10.20 -16.67
N ASP A 50 -5.33 -11.00 -17.16
CA ASP A 50 -5.75 -11.01 -18.57
C ASP A 50 -6.85 -9.97 -18.87
N ASP A 51 -7.79 -9.77 -17.94
CA ASP A 51 -8.88 -8.80 -18.06
C ASP A 51 -8.47 -7.47 -17.39
N VAL A 52 -8.03 -6.50 -18.21
CA VAL A 52 -7.59 -5.18 -17.74
C VAL A 52 -8.49 -4.10 -18.35
N VAL A 53 -9.03 -3.24 -17.49
CA VAL A 53 -9.87 -2.11 -17.86
C VAL A 53 -9.31 -0.81 -17.32
N SER A 54 -9.55 0.30 -18.02
CA SER A 54 -9.18 1.63 -17.55
C SER A 54 -10.39 2.32 -16.93
N ALA A 55 -10.26 2.82 -15.70
CA ALA A 55 -11.29 3.63 -15.05
C ALA A 55 -10.68 4.65 -14.10
N ASP A 56 -11.20 5.88 -14.17
CA ASP A 56 -10.96 6.93 -13.16
C ASP A 56 -11.98 6.76 -12.03
N LEU A 57 -11.56 6.97 -10.78
CA LEU A 57 -12.44 6.94 -9.61
C LEU A 57 -13.56 8.00 -9.65
N ARG A 58 -13.42 9.03 -10.48
CA ARG A 58 -14.41 10.07 -10.68
C ARG A 58 -15.42 9.74 -11.79
N ASP A 59 -15.11 8.73 -12.63
CA ASP A 59 -15.99 8.30 -13.71
C ASP A 59 -16.93 7.18 -13.22
N VAL A 60 -18.13 7.60 -12.78
CA VAL A 60 -19.17 6.68 -12.27
C VAL A 60 -19.60 5.65 -13.31
N ALA A 61 -19.66 6.03 -14.60
CA ALA A 61 -20.09 5.12 -15.65
C ALA A 61 -19.04 4.03 -15.86
N ALA A 62 -17.76 4.41 -15.99
CA ALA A 62 -16.67 3.46 -16.13
C ALA A 62 -16.54 2.54 -14.89
N LEU A 63 -16.76 3.08 -13.69
CA LEU A 63 -16.74 2.25 -12.47
C LEU A 63 -17.88 1.24 -12.43
N ARG A 64 -19.09 1.61 -12.87
CA ARG A 64 -20.22 0.67 -12.97
C ARG A 64 -19.94 -0.45 -13.97
N GLU A 65 -19.36 -0.13 -15.12
CA GLU A 65 -18.95 -1.12 -16.12
C GLU A 65 -17.84 -2.03 -15.56
N ALA A 66 -16.85 -1.48 -14.87
CA ALA A 66 -15.78 -2.26 -14.26
C ALA A 66 -16.31 -3.23 -13.20
N LEU A 67 -17.30 -2.80 -12.38
CA LEU A 67 -17.91 -3.60 -11.31
C LEU A 67 -18.92 -4.65 -11.83
N ALA A 68 -19.39 -4.54 -13.08
CA ALA A 68 -20.40 -5.45 -13.61
C ALA A 68 -19.91 -6.91 -13.61
N GLY A 69 -20.67 -7.78 -12.92
CA GLY A 69 -20.37 -9.21 -12.79
C GLY A 69 -19.25 -9.56 -11.81
N MET A 70 -18.77 -8.59 -11.02
CA MET A 70 -17.76 -8.85 -10.00
C MET A 70 -18.41 -9.24 -8.67
N GLY A 71 -17.95 -10.33 -8.07
CA GLY A 71 -18.39 -10.75 -6.75
C GLY A 71 -17.46 -10.27 -5.64
N GLY A 72 -16.18 -10.02 -5.94
CA GLY A 72 -15.18 -9.50 -5.00
C GLY A 72 -14.55 -8.20 -5.48
N VAL A 73 -14.11 -7.36 -4.52
CA VAL A 73 -13.38 -6.11 -4.80
C VAL A 73 -12.18 -6.01 -3.87
N PHE A 74 -11.00 -5.77 -4.44
CA PHE A 74 -9.86 -5.19 -3.73
C PHE A 74 -9.77 -3.72 -4.09
N TYR A 75 -9.71 -2.85 -3.08
CA TYR A 75 -9.57 -1.41 -3.24
C TYR A 75 -8.38 -0.87 -2.45
N ILE A 76 -7.46 -0.24 -3.15
CA ILE A 76 -6.40 0.58 -2.57
C ILE A 76 -6.57 2.02 -3.08
N PRO A 77 -6.90 2.98 -2.19
CA PRO A 77 -7.04 4.38 -2.58
C PRO A 77 -5.72 4.93 -3.13
N PRO A 78 -5.75 5.77 -4.18
CA PRO A 78 -4.59 6.54 -4.61
C PRO A 78 -4.10 7.44 -3.47
N LYS A 79 -2.78 7.49 -3.26
CA LYS A 79 -2.20 8.33 -2.21
C LYS A 79 -2.43 9.81 -2.49
N PHE A 80 -2.80 10.56 -1.46
CA PHE A 80 -2.91 12.02 -1.48
C PHE A 80 -3.87 12.59 -2.53
N LEU A 81 -4.87 11.84 -2.93
CA LEU A 81 -5.91 12.37 -3.79
C LEU A 81 -6.70 13.42 -3.00
N PRO A 82 -6.88 14.66 -3.49
CA PRO A 82 -7.56 15.71 -2.72
C PRO A 82 -9.00 15.36 -2.33
N ASP A 83 -9.69 14.60 -3.16
CA ASP A 83 -11.07 14.12 -3.00
C ASP A 83 -11.12 12.61 -2.68
N GLU A 84 -10.07 12.07 -2.04
CA GLU A 84 -9.97 10.64 -1.71
C GLU A 84 -11.17 10.13 -0.90
N GLU A 85 -11.65 10.96 0.02
CA GLU A 85 -12.82 10.66 0.86
C GLU A 85 -14.08 10.47 0.01
N GLU A 86 -14.40 11.45 -0.82
CA GLU A 86 -15.61 11.46 -1.64
C GLU A 86 -15.61 10.33 -2.67
N VAL A 87 -14.51 10.14 -3.38
CA VAL A 87 -14.42 9.08 -4.41
C VAL A 87 -14.39 7.69 -3.78
N GLY A 88 -13.76 7.54 -2.61
CA GLY A 88 -13.73 6.28 -1.89
C GLY A 88 -15.10 5.86 -1.35
N VAL A 89 -15.83 6.79 -0.72
CA VAL A 89 -17.22 6.57 -0.26
C VAL A 89 -18.12 6.23 -1.44
N GLN A 90 -17.98 6.97 -2.56
CA GLN A 90 -18.75 6.69 -3.77
C GLN A 90 -18.44 5.30 -4.34
N PHE A 91 -17.18 4.87 -4.37
CA PHE A 91 -16.79 3.56 -4.88
C PHE A 91 -17.37 2.42 -4.03
N VAL A 92 -17.36 2.55 -2.69
CA VAL A 92 -18.03 1.60 -1.79
C VAL A 92 -19.51 1.48 -2.10
N ARG A 93 -20.21 2.62 -2.30
CA ARG A 93 -21.62 2.63 -2.66
C ARG A 93 -21.88 1.92 -4.00
N LEU A 94 -21.08 2.22 -5.02
CA LEU A 94 -21.21 1.58 -6.34
C LEU A 94 -20.97 0.07 -6.28
N ALA A 95 -20.03 -0.39 -5.46
CA ALA A 95 -19.78 -1.81 -5.23
C ALA A 95 -20.99 -2.51 -4.58
N ALA A 96 -21.62 -1.86 -3.59
CA ALA A 96 -22.83 -2.37 -2.97
C ALA A 96 -24.02 -2.43 -3.95
N GLU A 97 -24.21 -1.37 -4.75
CA GLU A 97 -25.24 -1.33 -5.81
C GLU A 97 -25.03 -2.40 -6.89
N ALA A 98 -23.78 -2.75 -7.20
CA ALA A 98 -23.43 -3.80 -8.16
C ALA A 98 -23.61 -5.22 -7.61
N GLY A 99 -23.93 -5.39 -6.33
CA GLY A 99 -24.13 -6.68 -5.69
C GLY A 99 -22.81 -7.42 -5.36
N VAL A 100 -21.71 -6.69 -5.20
CA VAL A 100 -20.43 -7.23 -4.70
C VAL A 100 -20.67 -7.92 -3.36
N GLN A 101 -20.07 -9.09 -3.17
CA GLN A 101 -20.25 -9.88 -1.94
C GLN A 101 -19.11 -9.63 -0.94
N ARG A 102 -17.86 -9.53 -1.43
CA ARG A 102 -16.66 -9.31 -0.58
C ARG A 102 -15.93 -8.05 -0.99
N PHE A 103 -15.63 -7.19 -0.04
CA PHE A 103 -14.89 -5.96 -0.27
C PHE A 103 -13.67 -5.89 0.67
N VAL A 104 -12.47 -5.87 0.10
CA VAL A 104 -11.22 -5.71 0.85
C VAL A 104 -10.67 -4.32 0.60
N LEU A 105 -10.57 -3.52 1.66
CA LEU A 105 -9.97 -2.18 1.64
C LEU A 105 -8.53 -2.25 2.17
N SER A 106 -7.56 -1.81 1.37
CA SER A 106 -6.21 -1.49 1.86
C SER A 106 -6.20 -0.05 2.36
N GLY A 107 -6.45 0.12 3.64
CA GLY A 107 -6.42 1.40 4.34
C GLY A 107 -5.02 1.78 4.81
N VAL A 108 -4.93 2.25 6.06
CA VAL A 108 -3.67 2.63 6.73
C VAL A 108 -3.79 2.32 8.23
N MET A 109 -2.67 1.96 8.87
CA MET A 109 -2.61 1.80 10.32
C MET A 109 -2.91 3.14 11.02
N HIS A 110 -3.65 3.11 12.12
CA HIS A 110 -4.03 4.28 12.90
C HIS A 110 -4.73 5.40 12.09
N PRO A 111 -5.84 5.12 11.39
CA PRO A 111 -6.55 6.13 10.60
C PRO A 111 -7.10 7.29 11.44
N PHE A 112 -7.21 7.11 12.76
CA PHE A 112 -7.62 8.12 13.72
C PHE A 112 -6.52 9.17 14.06
N LEU A 113 -5.31 9.04 13.53
CA LEU A 113 -4.28 10.08 13.60
C LEU A 113 -4.60 11.19 12.59
N THR A 114 -5.60 12.01 12.94
CA THR A 114 -6.23 12.96 12.04
C THR A 114 -5.38 14.18 11.69
N ASP A 115 -4.26 14.37 12.38
CA ASP A 115 -3.23 15.36 12.03
C ASP A 115 -2.58 15.04 10.68
N MET A 116 -2.57 13.77 10.26
CA MET A 116 -2.08 13.36 8.97
C MET A 116 -3.23 13.23 7.97
N HIS A 117 -3.22 14.03 6.91
CA HIS A 117 -4.27 14.05 5.89
C HIS A 117 -4.55 12.65 5.30
N ASN A 118 -3.51 11.92 4.90
CA ASN A 118 -3.64 10.59 4.32
C ASN A 118 -4.20 9.53 5.28
N HIS A 119 -4.17 9.75 6.59
CA HIS A 119 -4.80 8.90 7.59
C HIS A 119 -6.28 9.26 7.75
N ARG A 120 -6.58 10.54 8.00
CA ARG A 120 -7.95 11.01 8.24
C ARG A 120 -8.86 10.76 7.03
N ALA A 121 -8.36 10.89 5.80
CA ALA A 121 -9.12 10.64 4.58
C ALA A 121 -9.64 9.19 4.44
N LYS A 122 -9.04 8.25 5.16
CA LYS A 122 -9.48 6.85 5.18
C LYS A 122 -10.67 6.59 6.11
N LEU A 123 -10.92 7.46 7.11
CA LEU A 123 -11.98 7.23 8.10
C LEU A 123 -13.37 7.17 7.47
N PRO A 124 -13.81 8.14 6.64
CA PRO A 124 -15.13 8.09 6.04
C PRO A 124 -15.33 6.91 5.10
N VAL A 125 -14.27 6.48 4.41
CA VAL A 125 -14.32 5.31 3.53
C VAL A 125 -14.50 4.03 4.34
N GLN A 126 -13.79 3.86 5.46
CA GLN A 126 -13.96 2.73 6.37
C GLN A 126 -15.37 2.73 6.99
N GLU A 127 -15.85 3.88 7.42
CA GLU A 127 -17.20 4.04 7.97
C GLU A 127 -18.27 3.68 6.94
N ALA A 128 -18.15 4.19 5.71
CA ALA A 128 -19.07 3.86 4.62
C ALA A 128 -19.07 2.36 4.31
N LEU A 129 -17.89 1.73 4.31
CA LEU A 129 -17.76 0.30 4.07
C LEU A 129 -18.44 -0.53 5.17
N ILE A 130 -18.25 -0.20 6.44
CA ILE A 130 -18.93 -0.87 7.57
C ILE A 130 -20.46 -0.74 7.49
N LYS A 131 -20.94 0.42 7.02
CA LYS A 131 -22.39 0.71 6.89
C LYS A 131 -23.02 0.18 5.60
N SER A 132 -22.23 -0.30 4.64
CA SER A 132 -22.68 -0.62 3.28
C SER A 132 -23.52 -1.91 3.17
N GLY A 133 -23.43 -2.80 4.16
CA GLY A 133 -23.99 -4.15 4.09
C GLY A 133 -23.14 -5.17 3.31
N LEU A 134 -21.99 -4.75 2.74
CA LEU A 134 -21.00 -5.63 2.13
C LEU A 134 -20.33 -6.49 3.20
N THR A 135 -19.96 -7.72 2.87
CA THR A 135 -18.98 -8.47 3.67
C THR A 135 -17.61 -7.84 3.45
N TYR A 136 -17.08 -7.19 4.48
CA TYR A 136 -15.86 -6.40 4.34
C TYR A 136 -14.64 -7.00 5.05
N THR A 137 -13.45 -6.63 4.59
CA THR A 137 -12.20 -6.76 5.34
C THR A 137 -11.41 -5.47 5.18
N ILE A 138 -11.03 -4.85 6.29
CA ILE A 138 -10.24 -3.62 6.30
C ILE A 138 -8.83 -3.97 6.76
N LEU A 139 -7.85 -3.80 5.87
CA LEU A 139 -6.44 -3.97 6.16
C LEU A 139 -5.82 -2.61 6.48
N GLN A 140 -5.10 -2.55 7.57
CA GLN A 140 -4.44 -1.33 8.05
C GLN A 140 -2.91 -1.56 8.09
N PRO A 141 -2.24 -1.55 6.92
CA PRO A 141 -0.79 -1.70 6.87
C PRO A 141 -0.10 -0.46 7.44
N THR A 142 1.07 -0.68 8.04
CA THR A 142 2.00 0.36 8.45
C THR A 142 2.86 0.86 7.28
N ASN A 143 4.03 1.49 7.51
CA ASN A 143 4.88 1.95 6.41
C ASN A 143 5.33 0.77 5.53
N LEU A 144 5.34 1.01 4.24
CA LEU A 144 5.56 -0.04 3.25
C LEU A 144 7.03 -0.13 2.86
N MET A 145 7.65 -1.28 3.07
CA MET A 145 9.08 -1.52 2.73
C MET A 145 9.38 -1.21 1.27
N GLN A 146 8.44 -1.49 0.35
CA GLN A 146 8.59 -1.24 -1.08
C GLN A 146 8.78 0.23 -1.43
N SER A 147 8.37 1.16 -0.56
CA SER A 147 8.64 2.58 -0.75
C SER A 147 10.15 2.87 -0.74
N THR A 148 10.92 2.18 0.12
CA THR A 148 12.38 2.30 0.18
C THR A 148 13.04 1.91 -1.15
N GLY A 149 12.62 0.79 -1.74
CA GLY A 149 13.13 0.36 -3.05
C GLY A 149 12.71 1.27 -4.19
N ALA A 150 11.42 1.62 -4.24
CA ALA A 150 10.87 2.36 -5.37
C ALA A 150 11.32 3.82 -5.44
N PHE A 151 11.46 4.50 -4.30
CA PHE A 151 11.69 5.94 -4.28
C PHE A 151 13.12 6.33 -3.92
N PHE A 152 13.85 5.50 -3.16
CA PHE A 152 15.13 5.90 -2.60
C PHE A 152 16.33 5.07 -3.09
N TRP A 153 16.12 3.81 -3.48
CA TRP A 153 17.21 2.88 -3.76
C TRP A 153 18.19 3.36 -4.84
N HIS A 154 17.67 3.94 -5.94
CA HIS A 154 18.51 4.46 -7.01
C HIS A 154 19.42 5.62 -6.55
N LYS A 155 18.91 6.50 -5.66
CA LYS A 155 19.71 7.59 -5.06
C LYS A 155 20.75 7.02 -4.11
N VAL A 156 20.39 6.05 -3.28
CA VAL A 156 21.32 5.34 -2.38
C VAL A 156 22.49 4.74 -3.17
N LEU A 157 22.21 4.06 -4.29
CA LEU A 157 23.26 3.50 -5.15
C LEU A 157 24.16 4.58 -5.75
N ALA A 158 23.59 5.68 -6.22
CA ALA A 158 24.31 6.76 -6.89
C ALA A 158 25.14 7.63 -5.92
N THR A 159 24.62 7.94 -4.74
CA THR A 159 25.20 8.95 -3.84
C THR A 159 25.84 8.39 -2.58
N GLY A 160 25.45 7.19 -2.14
CA GLY A 160 25.81 6.66 -0.83
C GLY A 160 25.04 7.32 0.33
N GLU A 161 23.95 8.02 0.02
CA GLU A 161 23.11 8.69 1.03
C GLU A 161 21.67 8.16 0.99
N TYR A 162 21.07 7.93 2.17
CA TYR A 162 19.66 7.64 2.33
C TYR A 162 18.96 8.85 2.94
N VAL A 163 18.21 9.60 2.11
CA VAL A 163 17.70 10.93 2.44
C VAL A 163 16.17 10.90 2.48
N GLU A 164 15.60 11.33 3.61
CA GLU A 164 14.16 11.56 3.81
C GLU A 164 13.98 12.83 4.67
N PRO A 165 12.77 13.44 4.69
CA PRO A 165 12.60 14.72 5.39
C PRO A 165 12.49 14.58 6.91
N TRP A 166 11.89 13.50 7.45
CA TRP A 166 11.71 13.35 8.90
C TRP A 166 13.01 13.00 9.63
N ALA A 167 12.98 13.17 10.97
CA ALA A 167 14.15 12.94 11.83
C ALA A 167 14.66 11.48 11.70
N GLN A 168 15.97 11.32 11.49
CA GLN A 168 16.58 10.03 11.13
C GLN A 168 16.64 9.03 12.28
N ASP A 169 16.63 9.52 13.53
CA ASP A 169 16.65 8.73 14.77
C ASP A 169 15.27 8.20 15.17
N LYS A 170 14.20 8.71 14.53
CA LYS A 170 12.84 8.30 14.84
C LYS A 170 12.55 6.91 14.30
N LYS A 171 11.94 6.09 15.18
CA LYS A 171 11.59 4.72 14.86
C LYS A 171 10.20 4.63 14.26
N LEU A 172 10.10 3.89 13.18
CA LEU A 172 8.86 3.62 12.47
C LEU A 172 8.66 2.10 12.36
N SER A 173 7.39 1.67 12.35
CA SER A 173 7.03 0.30 12.01
C SER A 173 6.92 0.13 10.48
N TYR A 174 7.23 -1.06 10.00
CA TYR A 174 7.21 -1.38 8.57
C TYR A 174 6.50 -2.71 8.30
N VAL A 175 6.02 -2.88 7.09
CA VAL A 175 5.49 -4.13 6.57
C VAL A 175 5.89 -4.32 5.11
N ASP A 176 6.22 -5.54 4.71
CA ASP A 176 6.35 -5.89 3.31
C ASP A 176 4.97 -6.00 2.68
N TYR A 177 4.73 -5.25 1.60
CA TYR A 177 3.41 -5.23 0.96
C TYR A 177 3.03 -6.58 0.32
N ARG A 178 3.99 -7.47 0.06
CA ARG A 178 3.72 -8.84 -0.38
C ARG A 178 2.98 -9.65 0.70
N ASP A 179 3.28 -9.39 1.97
CA ASP A 179 2.55 -9.99 3.10
C ASP A 179 1.13 -9.41 3.21
N VAL A 180 0.98 -8.10 2.98
CA VAL A 180 -0.35 -7.46 2.89
C VAL A 180 -1.15 -8.04 1.72
N ALA A 181 -0.51 -8.25 0.57
CA ALA A 181 -1.14 -8.83 -0.62
C ALA A 181 -1.62 -10.26 -0.38
N GLU A 182 -0.83 -11.08 0.31
CA GLU A 182 -1.23 -12.43 0.71
C GLU A 182 -2.47 -12.41 1.61
N VAL A 183 -2.50 -11.50 2.61
CA VAL A 183 -3.68 -11.32 3.48
C VAL A 183 -4.89 -10.84 2.69
N ALA A 184 -4.72 -9.87 1.78
CA ALA A 184 -5.79 -9.37 0.93
C ALA A 184 -6.39 -10.47 0.04
N ALA A 185 -5.53 -11.28 -0.57
CA ALA A 185 -5.96 -12.40 -1.39
C ALA A 185 -6.65 -13.49 -0.57
N LYS A 186 -6.16 -13.81 0.64
CA LYS A 186 -6.87 -14.71 1.57
C LYS A 186 -8.26 -14.20 1.88
N ALA A 187 -8.40 -12.93 2.26
CA ALA A 187 -9.68 -12.31 2.58
C ALA A 187 -10.70 -12.37 1.42
N LEU A 188 -10.22 -12.37 0.17
CA LEU A 188 -11.07 -12.45 -1.02
C LEU A 188 -11.36 -13.89 -1.47
N THR A 189 -10.52 -14.86 -1.11
CA THR A 189 -10.64 -16.24 -1.63
C THR A 189 -10.96 -17.28 -0.58
N GLU A 190 -10.73 -16.99 0.69
CA GLU A 190 -10.93 -17.90 1.84
C GLU A 190 -11.92 -17.30 2.83
N ASP A 191 -12.43 -18.11 3.74
CA ASP A 191 -13.29 -17.67 4.85
C ASP A 191 -12.42 -17.42 6.10
N GLY A 192 -12.91 -16.56 7.03
CA GLY A 192 -12.34 -16.34 8.35
C GLY A 192 -11.76 -14.94 8.61
N LEU A 193 -11.77 -14.05 7.59
CA LEU A 193 -11.33 -12.66 7.76
C LEU A 193 -12.47 -11.63 7.56
N GLU A 194 -13.69 -12.10 7.39
CA GLU A 194 -14.88 -11.29 7.12
C GLU A 194 -15.22 -10.39 8.30
N ASN A 195 -15.67 -9.19 7.99
CA ASN A 195 -16.13 -8.17 8.93
C ASN A 195 -15.08 -7.81 9.99
N GLY A 196 -13.81 -7.93 9.61
CA GLY A 196 -12.66 -7.64 10.45
C GLY A 196 -11.88 -6.40 10.01
N VAL A 197 -11.19 -5.78 10.99
CA VAL A 197 -10.21 -4.71 10.79
C VAL A 197 -8.89 -5.21 11.35
N TYR A 198 -7.86 -5.25 10.51
CA TYR A 198 -6.59 -5.89 10.84
C TYR A 198 -5.42 -4.96 10.65
N GLU A 199 -4.75 -4.59 11.73
CA GLU A 199 -3.46 -3.89 11.68
C GLU A 199 -2.37 -4.85 11.22
N LEU A 200 -1.62 -4.46 10.19
CA LEU A 200 -0.60 -5.30 9.57
C LEU A 200 0.78 -4.66 9.69
N SER A 201 1.64 -5.26 10.50
CA SER A 201 3.01 -4.82 10.75
C SER A 201 3.95 -6.03 10.84
N ALA A 202 5.19 -5.87 10.39
CA ALA A 202 6.27 -6.77 10.80
C ALA A 202 6.70 -6.47 12.25
N ALA A 203 7.48 -7.36 12.85
CA ALA A 203 7.95 -7.19 14.21
C ALA A 203 8.91 -6.01 14.37
N GLY A 204 8.74 -5.26 15.45
CA GLY A 204 9.64 -4.18 15.88
C GLY A 204 9.43 -2.85 15.15
N VAL A 205 10.25 -1.90 15.55
CA VAL A 205 10.33 -0.55 14.99
C VAL A 205 11.80 -0.22 14.73
N ILE A 206 12.09 0.42 13.58
CA ILE A 206 13.45 0.71 13.14
C ILE A 206 13.56 2.16 12.68
N SER A 207 14.74 2.75 12.86
CA SER A 207 15.07 4.09 12.41
C SER A 207 15.65 4.08 10.99
N ARG A 208 15.81 5.28 10.41
CA ARG A 208 16.55 5.41 9.14
C ARG A 208 18.02 5.04 9.33
N GLU A 209 18.57 5.28 10.50
CA GLU A 209 19.93 4.88 10.86
C GLU A 209 20.08 3.35 10.82
N ASP A 210 19.10 2.62 11.36
CA ASP A 210 19.09 1.15 11.29
C ASP A 210 19.00 0.66 9.85
N ILE A 211 18.12 1.26 9.02
CA ILE A 211 17.98 0.89 7.60
C ILE A 211 19.27 1.20 6.82
N ALA A 212 19.90 2.35 7.05
CA ALA A 212 21.16 2.71 6.41
C ALA A 212 22.32 1.77 6.81
N ALA A 213 22.31 1.26 8.04
CA ALA A 213 23.27 0.24 8.50
C ALA A 213 23.07 -1.08 7.72
N MET A 214 21.82 -1.56 7.58
CA MET A 214 21.49 -2.76 6.77
C MET A 214 21.93 -2.58 5.31
N MET A 215 21.68 -1.40 4.72
CA MET A 215 22.12 -1.08 3.36
C MET A 215 23.66 -1.09 3.25
N SER A 216 24.35 -0.54 4.26
CA SER A 216 25.81 -0.48 4.29
C SER A 216 26.43 -1.88 4.33
N GLU A 217 25.89 -2.75 5.17
CA GLU A 217 26.32 -4.14 5.27
C GLU A 217 26.09 -4.87 3.95
N GLY A 218 24.90 -4.80 3.39
CA GLY A 218 24.56 -5.48 2.14
C GLY A 218 25.37 -5.00 0.93
N LEU A 219 25.64 -3.68 0.82
CA LEU A 219 26.38 -3.08 -0.29
C LEU A 219 27.90 -3.11 -0.10
N GLY A 220 28.42 -3.49 1.09
CA GLY A 220 29.85 -3.47 1.41
C GLY A 220 30.47 -2.08 1.38
N ARG A 221 29.68 -1.01 1.54
CA ARG A 221 30.12 0.39 1.59
C ARG A 221 29.24 1.21 2.50
N THR A 222 29.78 2.30 3.06
CA THR A 222 29.01 3.19 3.94
C THR A 222 27.85 3.86 3.22
N ILE A 223 26.66 3.74 3.76
CA ILE A 223 25.47 4.49 3.40
C ILE A 223 25.14 5.42 4.57
N THR A 224 25.09 6.73 4.29
CA THR A 224 24.89 7.76 5.31
C THR A 224 23.42 8.16 5.36
N PRO A 225 22.72 7.98 6.50
CA PRO A 225 21.37 8.52 6.66
C PRO A 225 21.43 10.05 6.80
N ARG A 226 20.50 10.74 6.11
CA ARG A 226 20.42 12.20 6.17
C ARG A 226 18.98 12.67 6.28
N THR A 227 18.78 13.73 7.06
CA THR A 227 17.51 14.48 7.09
C THR A 227 17.65 15.70 6.20
N GLN A 228 16.72 15.89 5.28
CA GLN A 228 16.61 17.09 4.46
C GLN A 228 15.39 17.90 4.92
N PRO A 229 15.49 19.25 5.03
CA PRO A 229 14.32 20.07 5.35
C PRO A 229 13.14 19.77 4.40
N VAL A 230 11.94 19.62 4.95
CA VAL A 230 10.76 19.15 4.19
C VAL A 230 10.43 20.01 2.98
N ASP A 231 10.61 21.33 3.06
CA ASP A 231 10.38 22.23 1.92
C ASP A 231 11.35 21.98 0.77
N ALA A 232 12.63 21.76 1.09
CA ALA A 232 13.65 21.43 0.09
C ALA A 232 13.40 20.05 -0.51
N TRP A 233 13.04 19.08 0.32
CA TRP A 233 12.69 17.73 -0.13
C TRP A 233 11.46 17.73 -1.04
N ASN A 234 10.40 18.45 -0.66
CA ASN A 234 9.19 18.63 -1.47
C ASN A 234 9.49 19.31 -2.81
N ALA A 235 10.35 20.34 -2.82
CA ALA A 235 10.71 21.02 -4.05
C ALA A 235 11.45 20.11 -5.04
N GLU A 236 12.27 19.19 -4.53
CA GLU A 236 13.06 18.25 -5.34
C GLU A 236 12.26 17.03 -5.80
N ASN A 237 11.41 16.48 -4.93
CA ASN A 237 10.84 15.14 -5.11
C ASN A 237 9.34 15.11 -5.40
N MET A 238 8.62 16.24 -5.27
CA MET A 238 7.18 16.30 -5.44
C MET A 238 6.74 17.32 -6.49
N PRO A 239 5.64 17.06 -7.21
CA PRO A 239 5.03 18.06 -8.10
C PRO A 239 4.76 19.38 -7.38
N PRO A 240 4.66 20.52 -8.10
CA PRO A 240 4.34 21.82 -7.53
C PRO A 240 2.84 21.95 -7.16
N ASP A 241 2.30 20.94 -6.49
CA ASP A 241 0.94 20.90 -5.97
C ASP A 241 0.97 21.23 -4.48
N GLN A 242 0.33 22.33 -4.09
CA GLN A 242 0.36 22.83 -2.71
C GLN A 242 -0.35 21.88 -1.74
N ALA A 243 -1.49 21.30 -2.13
CA ALA A 243 -2.25 20.40 -1.26
C ALA A 243 -1.49 19.10 -1.02
N LEU A 244 -0.88 18.53 -2.08
CA LEU A 244 -0.05 17.35 -1.98
C LEU A 244 1.18 17.57 -1.09
N ARG A 245 1.88 18.71 -1.25
CA ARG A 245 3.04 19.06 -0.44
C ARG A 245 2.66 19.30 1.03
N ALA A 246 1.51 19.95 1.28
CA ALA A 246 0.99 20.14 2.63
C ALA A 246 0.68 18.80 3.31
N ALA A 247 0.00 17.90 2.64
CA ALA A 247 -0.31 16.56 3.16
C ALA A 247 0.96 15.74 3.46
N PHE A 248 2.02 15.92 2.67
CA PHE A 248 3.30 15.29 2.94
C PHE A 248 4.03 15.94 4.14
N THR A 249 3.92 17.25 4.28
CA THR A 249 4.46 17.99 5.44
C THR A 249 3.79 17.59 6.75
N ASP A 250 2.48 17.26 6.74
CA ASP A 250 1.78 16.72 7.91
C ASP A 250 2.42 15.40 8.36
N ILE A 251 2.76 14.51 7.42
CA ILE A 251 3.45 13.24 7.72
C ILE A 251 4.84 13.48 8.30
N ASP A 252 5.63 14.36 7.66
CA ASP A 252 6.97 14.70 8.14
C ASP A 252 6.93 15.26 9.57
N THR A 253 6.02 16.19 9.83
CA THR A 253 5.84 16.80 11.15
C THR A 253 5.51 15.74 12.20
N PHE A 254 4.57 14.84 11.88
CA PHE A 254 4.18 13.77 12.78
C PHE A 254 5.33 12.80 13.03
N TYR A 255 5.98 12.30 11.97
CA TYR A 255 7.07 11.32 12.08
C TYR A 255 8.29 11.89 12.77
N SER A 256 8.66 13.16 12.50
CA SER A 256 9.76 13.83 13.17
C SER A 256 9.54 14.02 14.67
N ARG A 257 8.27 14.17 15.08
CA ARG A 257 7.93 14.37 16.50
C ARG A 257 7.76 13.05 17.25
N TYR A 258 7.03 12.12 16.69
CA TYR A 258 6.53 10.93 17.39
C TYR A 258 7.12 9.61 16.88
N GLY A 259 7.76 9.59 15.72
CA GLY A 259 7.96 8.37 14.94
C GLY A 259 6.65 7.82 14.41
N PHE A 260 6.60 6.53 14.07
CA PHE A 260 5.33 5.88 13.74
C PHE A 260 5.24 4.55 14.51
N PRO A 261 4.54 4.55 15.65
CA PRO A 261 4.45 3.38 16.53
C PRO A 261 3.67 2.25 15.86
N GLY A 262 4.01 1.03 16.22
CA GLY A 262 3.47 -0.22 15.68
C GLY A 262 4.42 -1.35 16.05
N GLY A 263 4.70 -2.25 15.09
CA GLY A 263 5.68 -3.32 15.29
C GLY A 263 5.16 -4.52 16.08
N ASN A 264 3.84 -4.62 16.25
CA ASN A 264 3.20 -5.83 16.74
C ASN A 264 2.81 -6.71 15.57
N ASP A 265 3.54 -7.79 15.37
CA ASP A 265 3.33 -8.72 14.25
C ASP A 265 2.30 -9.81 14.51
N LEU A 266 1.69 -9.85 15.72
CA LEU A 266 0.81 -10.95 16.14
C LEU A 266 -0.30 -11.24 15.13
N VAL A 267 -1.00 -10.19 14.69
CA VAL A 267 -2.11 -10.32 13.74
C VAL A 267 -1.60 -10.83 12.39
N LEU A 268 -0.59 -10.17 11.83
CA LEU A 268 -0.05 -10.52 10.52
C LEU A 268 0.52 -11.95 10.51
N ARG A 269 1.35 -12.31 11.48
CA ARG A 269 1.94 -13.63 11.60
C ARG A 269 0.89 -14.74 11.78
N THR A 270 -0.19 -14.44 12.53
CA THR A 270 -1.30 -15.40 12.75
C THR A 270 -2.05 -15.65 11.44
N ILE A 271 -2.38 -14.60 10.68
CA ILE A 271 -3.09 -14.73 9.40
C ILE A 271 -2.22 -15.43 8.35
N LEU A 272 -0.93 -15.10 8.29
CA LEU A 272 0.02 -15.71 7.35
C LEU A 272 0.34 -17.18 7.69
N GLY A 273 0.28 -17.56 8.98
CA GLY A 273 0.75 -18.86 9.46
C GLY A 273 2.27 -19.00 9.42
N ARG A 274 3.00 -17.90 9.28
CA ARG A 274 4.47 -17.81 9.23
C ARG A 274 4.95 -16.46 9.72
N GLN A 275 6.25 -16.31 9.94
CA GLN A 275 6.85 -15.01 10.23
C GLN A 275 6.68 -14.05 9.04
N PRO A 276 6.33 -12.79 9.26
CA PRO A 276 6.34 -11.76 8.24
C PRO A 276 7.76 -11.53 7.69
N ARG A 277 7.84 -11.03 6.45
CA ARG A 277 9.10 -10.58 5.86
C ARG A 277 9.67 -9.40 6.66
N THR A 278 11.00 -9.32 6.75
CA THR A 278 11.71 -8.28 7.50
C THR A 278 12.34 -7.24 6.57
N MET A 279 12.68 -6.07 7.12
CA MET A 279 13.44 -5.05 6.35
C MET A 279 14.80 -5.58 5.92
N ASP A 280 15.49 -6.35 6.77
CA ASP A 280 16.78 -7.00 6.41
C ASP A 280 16.64 -7.86 5.16
N SER A 281 15.62 -8.74 5.12
CA SER A 281 15.40 -9.61 3.97
C SER A 281 15.05 -8.79 2.72
N TYR A 282 14.28 -7.71 2.86
CA TYR A 282 13.94 -6.83 1.76
C TYR A 282 15.15 -6.06 1.21
N ILE A 283 16.02 -5.53 2.08
CA ILE A 283 17.26 -4.87 1.67
C ILE A 283 18.20 -5.86 0.98
N ALA A 284 18.34 -7.08 1.51
CA ALA A 284 19.14 -8.13 0.86
C ALA A 284 18.68 -8.44 -0.57
N GLU A 285 17.35 -8.48 -0.82
CA GLU A 285 16.78 -8.63 -2.16
C GLU A 285 17.13 -7.45 -3.09
N LEU A 286 17.06 -6.21 -2.59
CA LEU A 286 17.43 -5.02 -3.36
C LEU A 286 18.91 -5.04 -3.75
N VAL A 287 19.80 -5.43 -2.83
CA VAL A 287 21.24 -5.58 -3.10
C VAL A 287 21.47 -6.63 -4.16
N ALA A 288 20.88 -7.82 -4.02
CA ALA A 288 21.03 -8.91 -4.98
C ALA A 288 20.56 -8.52 -6.40
N SER A 289 19.44 -7.80 -6.50
CA SER A 289 18.93 -7.33 -7.80
C SER A 289 19.83 -6.28 -8.47
N SER A 290 20.57 -5.48 -7.68
CA SER A 290 21.47 -4.47 -8.19
C SER A 290 22.79 -5.02 -8.75
N THR A 291 23.21 -6.20 -8.27
CA THR A 291 24.45 -6.87 -8.75
C THR A 291 24.26 -7.64 -10.05
N HIS A 292 23.02 -7.94 -10.46
CA HIS A 292 22.72 -8.68 -11.69
C HIS A 292 22.42 -7.76 -12.89
N GLY A 293 22.38 -6.45 -12.69
CA GLY A 293 22.11 -5.44 -13.72
C GLY A 293 23.31 -4.56 -14.11
N ALA A 294 24.51 -4.88 -13.62
CA ALA A 294 25.75 -4.16 -13.91
C ALA A 294 26.59 -4.87 -14.98
#